data_38e86b19154bdcae5ba0c3a7d40d487c
#
_entry.id   38e86b19154bdcae5ba0c3a7d40d487c
#
_cell.length_a   1.000
_cell.length_b   1.000
_cell.length_c   1.000
_cell.angle_alpha   90.00
_cell.angle_beta   90.00
_cell.angle_gamma   90.00
#
_symmetry.space_group_name_H-M   'P 1'
#
loop_
_entity.id
_entity.type
_entity.pdbx_description
1 polymer ?
#
loop_
_entity_poly.entity_id
_entity_poly.type
_entity_poly.pdbx_seq_one_letter_code
_entity_poly.pdbx_strand_id
1 'polypeptide(L)'
;MVARDGDPSSVVYNPAAITDVPGKQFQIGATAIAPSATMNVKTPGLDSMDFADNIWGLPTMYYTHQLSDNYWFGLGMFSRVGLGTEYEDADTWAGRYNCSYAAIKSVSINPNLAMKFSDAFSLAVGVEATYLDFGYDMTFKFAPNADYLHEISADGWGYGMNLGARYRPFDWLALGLMWRSEIQLTVHGEGEFTQKGTVVHPFKSTDVSGTEPVPESVTMGVMVKPMERLSLEFDAVWTKWSSYKSLIVKYDDPQPGFGRKLESTKNWSDTWRFQFGAEYALTDSFDLRAGYVYDQSPVNNSYEDFAVPCTDRQIVTLGAGWKISDAWVVDASYGYLWMKDRTYEARPKAGVVELDREDAHAHMAGLSVTYRF
;
A
#
# COMPACT_ATOMS: atom_id res chain seq x y z
N MET A 1 -1.74 -3.00 14.58
CA MET A 1 -3.17 -3.00 14.90
C MET A 1 -3.46 -1.78 15.77
N VAL A 2 -4.73 -1.33 15.85
CA VAL A 2 -5.08 0.05 16.30
C VAL A 2 -5.30 0.19 17.81
N ALA A 3 -5.59 -0.91 18.53
CA ALA A 3 -5.93 -0.90 19.95
C ALA A 3 -4.83 -1.49 20.87
N ARG A 4 -3.84 -2.18 20.33
CA ARG A 4 -2.78 -2.89 21.08
C ARG A 4 -1.93 -1.95 21.95
N ASP A 5 -1.16 -2.53 22.86
CA ASP A 5 -0.17 -1.80 23.63
C ASP A 5 0.88 -1.15 22.71
N GLY A 6 1.33 0.05 23.08
CA GLY A 6 2.17 0.88 22.24
C GLY A 6 3.59 0.36 22.07
N ASP A 7 4.09 0.46 20.86
CA ASP A 7 5.49 0.37 20.46
C ASP A 7 5.82 1.52 19.50
N PRO A 8 7.06 1.73 19.04
CA PRO A 8 7.38 2.84 18.15
C PRO A 8 6.59 2.83 16.84
N SER A 9 6.21 1.66 16.31
CA SER A 9 5.41 1.55 15.09
C SER A 9 3.96 2.03 15.25
N SER A 10 3.50 2.21 16.48
CA SER A 10 2.18 2.79 16.78
C SER A 10 2.00 4.20 16.18
N VAL A 11 3.08 4.91 15.88
CA VAL A 11 3.03 6.17 15.12
C VAL A 11 2.22 6.04 13.82
N VAL A 12 2.31 4.89 13.15
CA VAL A 12 1.56 4.66 11.92
C VAL A 12 0.19 4.02 12.15
N TYR A 13 0.04 3.13 13.14
CA TYR A 13 -1.20 2.39 13.35
C TYR A 13 -2.22 3.14 14.22
N ASN A 14 -1.76 3.73 15.33
CA ASN A 14 -2.53 4.63 16.20
C ASN A 14 -1.56 5.44 17.08
N PRO A 15 -1.25 6.67 16.71
CA PRO A 15 -0.27 7.48 17.47
C PRO A 15 -0.70 7.76 18.91
N ALA A 16 -1.99 7.60 19.27
CA ALA A 16 -2.40 7.71 20.69
C ALA A 16 -1.81 6.59 21.57
N ALA A 17 -1.43 5.44 21.00
CA ALA A 17 -0.82 4.34 21.72
C ALA A 17 0.67 4.58 22.08
N ILE A 18 1.35 5.57 21.47
CA ILE A 18 2.73 5.90 21.87
C ILE A 18 2.81 6.44 23.31
N THR A 19 1.68 6.81 23.91
CA THR A 19 1.61 7.20 25.35
C THR A 19 1.95 6.06 26.32
N ASP A 20 2.01 4.82 25.82
CA ASP A 20 2.52 3.65 26.57
C ASP A 20 4.03 3.45 26.42
N VAL A 21 4.69 4.18 25.49
CA VAL A 21 6.11 4.00 25.17
C VAL A 21 6.97 4.88 26.06
N PRO A 22 7.68 4.32 27.05
CA PRO A 22 8.48 5.13 27.97
C PRO A 22 9.76 5.64 27.32
N GLY A 23 10.22 6.81 27.79
CA GLY A 23 11.51 7.37 27.43
C GLY A 23 11.64 7.71 25.96
N LYS A 24 12.77 7.30 25.36
CA LYS A 24 13.06 7.47 23.94
C LYS A 24 13.27 6.11 23.31
N GLN A 25 12.64 5.87 22.16
CA GLN A 25 12.83 4.62 21.41
C GLN A 25 12.95 4.93 19.91
N PHE A 26 13.79 4.16 19.25
CA PHE A 26 13.98 4.21 17.81
C PHE A 26 13.81 2.81 17.23
N GLN A 27 13.05 2.68 16.16
CA GLN A 27 12.86 1.42 15.44
C GLN A 27 13.14 1.63 13.96
N ILE A 28 13.88 0.71 13.37
CA ILE A 28 14.10 0.62 11.93
C ILE A 28 13.76 -0.78 11.45
N GLY A 29 13.16 -0.88 10.29
CA GLY A 29 12.78 -2.17 9.70
C GLY A 29 12.60 -2.09 8.20
N ALA A 30 12.38 -3.25 7.60
CA ALA A 30 11.98 -3.38 6.21
C ALA A 30 11.10 -4.61 6.01
N THR A 31 10.22 -4.54 5.01
CA THR A 31 9.44 -5.68 4.52
C THR A 31 9.74 -5.88 3.05
N ALA A 32 10.13 -7.09 2.66
CA ALA A 32 10.27 -7.53 1.29
C ALA A 32 8.96 -8.20 0.86
N ILE A 33 8.46 -7.89 -0.35
CA ILE A 33 7.26 -8.46 -0.96
C ILE A 33 7.62 -9.00 -2.32
N ALA A 34 7.35 -10.30 -2.55
CA ALA A 34 7.55 -10.99 -3.82
C ALA A 34 6.18 -11.45 -4.36
N PRO A 35 5.53 -10.68 -5.25
CA PRO A 35 4.27 -11.04 -5.87
C PRO A 35 4.49 -12.01 -7.04
N SER A 36 3.49 -12.84 -7.34
CA SER A 36 3.44 -13.73 -8.49
C SER A 36 1.98 -13.86 -8.97
N ALA A 37 1.78 -13.96 -10.28
CA ALA A 37 0.49 -14.31 -10.88
C ALA A 37 0.71 -14.76 -12.33
N THR A 38 -0.16 -15.63 -12.83
CA THR A 38 -0.18 -16.08 -14.24
C THR A 38 -1.40 -15.49 -14.95
N MET A 39 -1.16 -14.93 -16.15
CA MET A 39 -2.19 -14.34 -17.03
C MET A 39 -2.42 -15.29 -18.21
N ASN A 40 -3.42 -16.15 -18.11
CA ASN A 40 -3.76 -17.16 -19.13
C ASN A 40 -4.63 -16.53 -20.23
N VAL A 41 -4.02 -16.14 -21.34
CA VAL A 41 -4.69 -15.49 -22.47
C VAL A 41 -5.55 -16.48 -23.22
N LYS A 42 -6.87 -16.19 -23.40
CA LYS A 42 -7.82 -17.07 -24.10
C LYS A 42 -7.86 -16.86 -25.62
N THR A 43 -7.24 -15.80 -26.12
CA THR A 43 -7.22 -15.51 -27.55
C THR A 43 -6.27 -16.46 -28.28
N PRO A 44 -6.74 -17.26 -29.27
CA PRO A 44 -5.88 -18.16 -30.00
C PRO A 44 -4.71 -17.46 -30.68
N GLY A 45 -3.49 -18.01 -30.51
CA GLY A 45 -2.27 -17.47 -31.10
C GLY A 45 -1.59 -16.36 -30.30
N LEU A 46 -2.08 -16.08 -29.09
CA LEU A 46 -1.40 -15.24 -28.10
C LEU A 46 -0.95 -16.10 -26.92
N ASP A 47 0.25 -15.85 -26.43
CA ASP A 47 0.84 -16.59 -25.32
C ASP A 47 0.36 -16.05 -23.96
N SER A 48 0.29 -16.93 -22.98
CA SER A 48 0.11 -16.56 -21.57
C SER A 48 1.38 -15.90 -21.06
N MET A 49 1.25 -15.11 -19.97
CA MET A 49 2.36 -14.33 -19.42
C MET A 49 2.33 -14.37 -17.90
N ASP A 50 3.46 -14.51 -17.28
CA ASP A 50 3.64 -14.40 -15.84
C ASP A 50 4.03 -12.97 -15.43
N PHE A 51 3.87 -12.65 -14.16
CA PHE A 51 4.49 -11.47 -13.59
C PHE A 51 6.00 -11.66 -13.55
N ALA A 52 6.74 -10.59 -13.79
CA ALA A 52 8.18 -10.59 -13.64
C ALA A 52 8.59 -10.89 -12.19
N ASP A 53 9.67 -11.64 -12.03
CA ASP A 53 10.24 -11.96 -10.71
C ASP A 53 10.84 -10.72 -10.06
N ASN A 54 10.04 -10.03 -9.26
CA ASN A 54 10.43 -8.81 -8.57
C ASN A 54 10.30 -8.93 -7.05
N ILE A 55 11.21 -8.25 -6.33
CA ILE A 55 11.12 -8.08 -4.88
C ILE A 55 10.99 -6.60 -4.57
N TRP A 56 9.84 -6.23 -4.01
CA TRP A 56 9.55 -4.86 -3.60
C TRP A 56 9.93 -4.66 -2.13
N GLY A 57 10.78 -3.68 -1.85
CA GLY A 57 11.24 -3.35 -0.49
C GLY A 57 10.47 -2.16 0.10
N LEU A 58 9.92 -2.33 1.30
CA LEU A 58 9.22 -1.29 2.06
C LEU A 58 10.01 -0.97 3.34
N PRO A 59 10.89 0.04 3.33
CA PRO A 59 11.60 0.47 4.54
C PRO A 59 10.66 1.20 5.50
N THR A 60 10.89 1.04 6.80
CA THR A 60 10.18 1.74 7.86
C THR A 60 11.14 2.27 8.91
N MET A 61 10.81 3.42 9.50
CA MET A 61 11.57 4.00 10.58
C MET A 61 10.60 4.73 11.53
N TYR A 62 10.77 4.52 12.82
CA TYR A 62 9.94 5.15 13.85
C TYR A 62 10.80 5.67 14.99
N TYR A 63 10.42 6.83 15.49
CA TYR A 63 11.01 7.42 16.69
C TYR A 63 9.90 7.88 17.61
N THR A 64 10.03 7.57 18.91
CA THR A 64 9.12 8.04 19.95
C THR A 64 9.92 8.70 21.07
N HIS A 65 9.35 9.73 21.66
CA HIS A 65 9.94 10.46 22.77
C HIS A 65 8.86 10.90 23.76
N GLN A 66 8.95 10.39 24.97
CA GLN A 66 8.15 10.88 26.08
C GLN A 66 8.69 12.25 26.52
N LEU A 67 7.96 13.31 26.23
CA LEU A 67 8.36 14.70 26.52
C LEU A 67 8.07 15.06 28.00
N SER A 68 6.99 14.49 28.54
CA SER A 68 6.58 14.61 29.95
C SER A 68 5.66 13.44 30.32
N ASP A 69 5.12 13.44 31.53
CA ASP A 69 4.16 12.41 31.97
C ASP A 69 2.88 12.36 31.13
N ASN A 70 2.54 13.46 30.43
CA ASN A 70 1.30 13.59 29.68
C ASN A 70 1.50 13.77 28.17
N TYR A 71 2.71 14.03 27.68
CA TYR A 71 2.96 14.34 26.26
C TYR A 71 4.05 13.48 25.64
N TRP A 72 3.79 13.00 24.44
CA TRP A 72 4.73 12.24 23.60
C TRP A 72 4.83 12.81 22.21
N PHE A 73 6.03 12.81 21.68
CA PHE A 73 6.30 13.05 20.27
C PHE A 73 6.58 11.73 19.57
N GLY A 74 6.02 11.56 18.38
CA GLY A 74 6.29 10.43 17.48
C GLY A 74 6.66 10.92 16.10
N LEU A 75 7.60 10.26 15.44
CA LEU A 75 7.94 10.49 14.03
C LEU A 75 7.97 9.15 13.31
N GLY A 76 7.20 9.01 12.23
CA GLY A 76 7.19 7.84 11.37
C GLY A 76 7.67 8.14 9.96
N MET A 77 8.41 7.20 9.38
CA MET A 77 8.70 7.12 7.95
C MET A 77 8.26 5.74 7.48
N PHE A 78 7.32 5.69 6.54
CA PHE A 78 6.69 4.45 6.06
C PHE A 78 6.08 4.66 4.67
N SER A 79 5.71 3.57 3.99
CA SER A 79 4.95 3.63 2.74
C SER A 79 3.46 3.52 3.03
N ARG A 80 2.67 4.54 2.65
CA ARG A 80 1.21 4.54 2.83
C ARG A 80 0.48 3.80 1.70
N VAL A 81 0.99 3.92 0.49
CA VAL A 81 0.52 3.23 -0.70
C VAL A 81 1.69 2.69 -1.48
N GLY A 82 1.49 1.55 -2.10
CA GLY A 82 2.46 0.93 -2.98
C GLY A 82 1.75 -0.01 -3.95
N LEU A 83 2.24 -0.06 -5.16
CA LEU A 83 1.81 -0.95 -6.23
C LEU A 83 3.04 -1.34 -7.03
N GLY A 84 3.10 -2.58 -7.48
CA GLY A 84 4.09 -3.03 -8.44
C GLY A 84 3.49 -4.14 -9.26
N THR A 85 3.28 -3.88 -10.54
CA THR A 85 2.86 -4.84 -11.56
C THR A 85 3.82 -4.71 -12.72
N GLU A 86 4.49 -5.79 -13.07
CA GLU A 86 5.39 -5.89 -14.21
C GLU A 86 5.22 -7.26 -14.84
N TYR A 87 5.18 -7.33 -16.16
CA TYR A 87 5.03 -8.56 -16.92
C TYR A 87 6.39 -8.97 -17.47
N GLU A 88 6.70 -10.30 -17.51
CA GLU A 88 8.03 -10.82 -17.84
C GLU A 88 8.58 -10.32 -19.18
N ASP A 89 7.74 -10.21 -20.21
CA ASP A 89 8.12 -9.72 -21.52
C ASP A 89 7.12 -8.67 -22.02
N ALA A 90 7.43 -7.41 -21.76
CA ALA A 90 6.60 -6.29 -22.12
C ALA A 90 6.33 -6.17 -23.64
N ASP A 91 7.27 -6.62 -24.50
CA ASP A 91 7.15 -6.49 -25.95
C ASP A 91 6.19 -7.54 -26.56
N THR A 92 6.13 -8.73 -25.98
CA THR A 92 5.26 -9.83 -26.45
C THR A 92 3.98 -9.96 -25.64
N TRP A 93 3.89 -9.35 -24.46
CA TRP A 93 2.72 -9.36 -23.61
C TRP A 93 1.44 -8.97 -24.38
N ALA A 94 0.44 -9.84 -24.39
CA ALA A 94 -0.82 -9.61 -25.12
C ALA A 94 -1.60 -8.39 -24.58
N GLY A 95 -1.49 -8.10 -23.29
CA GLY A 95 -2.14 -6.97 -22.60
C GLY A 95 -1.35 -5.66 -22.65
N ARG A 96 -0.21 -5.59 -23.33
CA ARG A 96 0.65 -4.38 -23.38
C ARG A 96 -0.04 -3.12 -23.89
N TYR A 97 -1.11 -3.26 -24.66
CA TYR A 97 -1.92 -2.12 -25.13
C TYR A 97 -2.80 -1.51 -24.03
N ASN A 98 -2.86 -2.16 -22.86
CA ASN A 98 -3.47 -1.62 -21.65
C ASN A 98 -2.37 -1.22 -20.65
N CYS A 99 -1.51 -2.17 -20.27
CA CYS A 99 -0.43 -1.94 -19.32
C CYS A 99 0.62 -3.04 -19.45
N SER A 100 1.89 -2.67 -19.48
CA SER A 100 3.04 -3.59 -19.38
C SER A 100 3.83 -3.41 -18.08
N TYR A 101 3.78 -2.22 -17.51
CA TYR A 101 4.38 -1.88 -16.22
C TYR A 101 3.52 -0.84 -15.51
N ALA A 102 3.32 -1.01 -14.21
CA ALA A 102 2.71 0.00 -13.34
C ALA A 102 3.36 -0.07 -11.96
N ALA A 103 3.91 1.02 -11.48
CA ALA A 103 4.49 1.11 -10.15
C ALA A 103 4.10 2.41 -9.44
N ILE A 104 3.80 2.27 -8.17
CA ILE A 104 3.65 3.38 -7.22
C ILE A 104 4.57 3.07 -6.05
N LYS A 105 5.58 3.91 -5.85
CA LYS A 105 6.46 3.87 -4.69
C LYS A 105 6.21 5.13 -3.87
N SER A 106 5.88 4.98 -2.60
CA SER A 106 5.64 6.16 -1.75
C SER A 106 6.43 6.10 -0.45
N VAL A 107 6.78 7.29 0.04
CA VAL A 107 7.37 7.47 1.37
C VAL A 107 6.63 8.61 2.06
N SER A 108 6.05 8.30 3.22
CA SER A 108 5.40 9.29 4.09
C SER A 108 6.29 9.62 5.27
N ILE A 109 6.37 10.91 5.60
CA ILE A 109 6.97 11.44 6.83
C ILE A 109 5.82 11.97 7.68
N ASN A 110 5.66 11.42 8.89
CA ASN A 110 4.49 11.67 9.73
C ASN A 110 4.89 11.99 11.19
N PRO A 111 5.17 13.25 11.52
CA PRO A 111 5.27 13.71 12.90
C PRO A 111 3.90 13.72 13.57
N ASN A 112 3.86 13.27 14.84
CA ASN A 112 2.68 13.17 15.68
C ASN A 112 2.96 13.73 17.08
N LEU A 113 1.92 14.31 17.68
CA LEU A 113 1.88 14.68 19.09
C LEU A 113 0.76 13.88 19.75
N ALA A 114 1.09 13.15 20.82
CA ALA A 114 0.12 12.39 21.60
C ALA A 114 0.03 12.96 23.02
N MET A 115 -1.17 12.93 23.57
CA MET A 115 -1.49 13.41 24.92
C MET A 115 -2.25 12.32 25.69
N LYS A 116 -1.76 12.01 26.88
CA LYS A 116 -2.41 11.16 27.88
C LYS A 116 -3.25 12.03 28.79
N PHE A 117 -4.58 11.92 28.69
CA PHE A 117 -5.53 12.64 29.54
C PHE A 117 -5.77 11.96 30.88
N SER A 118 -5.70 10.62 30.87
CA SER A 118 -5.78 9.75 32.04
C SER A 118 -5.10 8.43 31.74
N ASP A 119 -4.98 7.53 32.72
CA ASP A 119 -4.45 6.19 32.48
C ASP A 119 -5.30 5.36 31.52
N ALA A 120 -6.58 5.73 31.38
CA ALA A 120 -7.51 5.06 30.49
C ALA A 120 -7.65 5.71 29.11
N PHE A 121 -7.26 6.98 28.91
CA PHE A 121 -7.61 7.70 27.68
C PHE A 121 -6.46 8.56 27.15
N SER A 122 -6.15 8.39 25.86
CA SER A 122 -5.18 9.18 25.12
C SER A 122 -5.70 9.58 23.74
N LEU A 123 -5.22 10.71 23.25
CA LEU A 123 -5.46 11.24 21.90
C LEU A 123 -4.14 11.60 21.25
N ALA A 124 -4.13 11.60 19.91
CA ALA A 124 -2.99 12.09 19.14
C ALA A 124 -3.45 12.77 17.84
N VAL A 125 -2.63 13.71 17.39
CA VAL A 125 -2.76 14.40 16.10
C VAL A 125 -1.42 14.38 15.40
N GLY A 126 -1.45 14.19 14.09
CA GLY A 126 -0.26 14.25 13.24
C GLY A 126 -0.54 14.91 11.91
N VAL A 127 0.54 15.35 11.28
CA VAL A 127 0.53 15.79 9.88
C VAL A 127 1.37 14.81 9.07
N GLU A 128 1.04 14.66 7.80
CA GLU A 128 1.70 13.71 6.92
C GLU A 128 2.12 14.40 5.63
N ALA A 129 3.38 14.25 5.26
CA ALA A 129 3.91 14.62 3.95
C ALA A 129 4.28 13.34 3.22
N THR A 130 3.67 13.10 2.06
CA THR A 130 3.88 11.90 1.26
C THR A 130 4.51 12.28 -0.06
N TYR A 131 5.68 11.71 -0.35
CA TYR A 131 6.29 11.68 -1.67
C TYR A 131 5.83 10.44 -2.41
N LEU A 132 5.54 10.59 -3.69
CA LEU A 132 5.15 9.50 -4.57
C LEU A 132 5.98 9.55 -5.85
N ASP A 133 6.51 8.40 -6.25
CA ASP A 133 7.11 8.10 -7.55
C ASP A 133 6.13 7.18 -8.30
N PHE A 134 5.76 7.58 -9.51
CA PHE A 134 4.78 6.91 -10.36
C PHE A 134 5.43 6.52 -11.68
N GLY A 135 5.33 5.25 -12.03
CA GLY A 135 5.71 4.71 -13.34
C GLY A 135 4.54 3.99 -14.00
N TYR A 136 4.36 4.20 -15.31
CA TYR A 136 3.32 3.52 -16.05
C TYR A 136 3.70 3.38 -17.52
N ASP A 137 3.75 2.12 -18.01
CA ASP A 137 4.10 1.82 -19.40
C ASP A 137 2.96 1.10 -20.12
N MET A 138 2.72 1.52 -21.34
CA MET A 138 1.77 0.88 -22.25
C MET A 138 2.22 1.02 -23.70
N THR A 139 1.68 0.20 -24.57
CA THR A 139 1.94 0.28 -26.01
C THR A 139 0.74 0.91 -26.73
N PHE A 140 0.97 1.87 -27.59
CA PHE A 140 -0.02 2.39 -28.52
C PHE A 140 0.13 1.74 -29.89
N LYS A 141 -0.96 1.20 -30.43
CA LYS A 141 -1.05 0.75 -31.82
C LYS A 141 -1.59 1.87 -32.70
N PHE A 142 -0.73 2.49 -33.49
CA PHE A 142 -1.13 3.59 -34.38
C PHE A 142 -1.59 3.08 -35.75
N ALA A 143 -0.90 2.07 -36.31
CA ALA A 143 -1.19 1.44 -37.59
C ALA A 143 -0.62 0.00 -37.58
N PRO A 144 -0.90 -0.85 -38.59
CA PRO A 144 -0.18 -2.11 -38.74
C PRO A 144 1.34 -1.89 -38.77
N ASN A 145 2.09 -2.60 -37.92
CA ASN A 145 3.55 -2.47 -37.74
C ASN A 145 4.01 -1.07 -37.25
N ALA A 146 3.14 -0.36 -36.57
CA ALA A 146 3.43 0.97 -36.00
C ALA A 146 3.04 0.99 -34.52
N ASP A 147 3.73 0.19 -33.70
CA ASP A 147 3.59 0.16 -32.25
C ASP A 147 4.56 1.16 -31.61
N TYR A 148 4.13 1.80 -30.53
CA TYR A 148 4.88 2.80 -29.78
C TYR A 148 4.78 2.49 -28.31
N LEU A 149 5.92 2.21 -27.67
CA LEU A 149 6.00 2.17 -26.23
C LEU A 149 5.84 3.58 -25.69
N HIS A 150 4.92 3.76 -24.79
CA HIS A 150 4.73 4.98 -24.02
C HIS A 150 5.08 4.72 -22.57
N GLU A 151 6.09 5.42 -22.09
CA GLU A 151 6.63 5.35 -20.75
C GLU A 151 6.33 6.64 -20.02
N ILE A 152 5.65 6.57 -18.90
CA ILE A 152 5.34 7.72 -18.02
C ILE A 152 6.13 7.55 -16.74
N SER A 153 6.93 8.56 -16.41
CA SER A 153 7.61 8.70 -15.14
C SER A 153 7.28 10.06 -14.54
N ALA A 154 6.71 10.07 -13.35
CA ALA A 154 6.30 11.30 -12.68
C ALA A 154 6.42 11.16 -11.17
N ASP A 155 6.76 12.25 -10.49
CA ASP A 155 6.86 12.27 -9.05
C ASP A 155 6.25 13.54 -8.44
N GLY A 156 5.98 13.49 -7.15
CA GLY A 156 5.40 14.64 -6.48
C GLY A 156 5.08 14.44 -5.01
N TRP A 157 4.53 15.48 -4.42
CA TRP A 157 4.20 15.54 -3.01
C TRP A 157 2.72 15.76 -2.79
N GLY A 158 2.23 15.23 -1.67
CA GLY A 158 0.91 15.52 -1.12
C GLY A 158 0.97 15.60 0.39
N TYR A 159 -0.04 16.23 0.98
CA TYR A 159 -0.08 16.50 2.42
C TYR A 159 -1.42 16.06 3.00
N GLY A 160 -1.37 15.55 4.23
CA GLY A 160 -2.53 15.10 4.96
C GLY A 160 -2.37 15.24 6.46
N MET A 161 -3.36 14.73 7.17
CA MET A 161 -3.37 14.71 8.63
C MET A 161 -3.95 13.41 9.15
N ASN A 162 -3.68 13.12 10.42
CA ASN A 162 -4.24 11.98 11.10
C ASN A 162 -4.63 12.30 12.54
N LEU A 163 -5.63 11.57 13.02
CA LEU A 163 -6.11 11.62 14.40
C LEU A 163 -6.17 10.20 14.95
N GLY A 164 -5.63 10.01 16.14
CA GLY A 164 -5.69 8.76 16.87
C GLY A 164 -6.36 8.93 18.22
N ALA A 165 -7.14 7.94 18.64
CA ALA A 165 -7.70 7.85 19.98
C ALA A 165 -7.53 6.43 20.51
N ARG A 166 -7.24 6.33 21.80
CA ARG A 166 -7.18 5.05 22.51
C ARG A 166 -7.86 5.15 23.85
N TYR A 167 -8.71 4.15 24.15
CA TYR A 167 -9.43 4.06 25.41
C TYR A 167 -9.25 2.66 26.01
N ARG A 168 -8.65 2.59 27.20
CA ARG A 168 -8.38 1.37 27.97
C ARG A 168 -9.08 1.44 29.31
N PRO A 169 -10.41 1.11 29.35
CA PRO A 169 -11.19 1.15 30.59
C PRO A 169 -10.76 0.13 31.63
N PHE A 170 -10.14 -0.97 31.17
CA PHE A 170 -9.65 -2.06 32.02
C PHE A 170 -8.33 -2.57 31.46
N ASP A 171 -7.50 -3.19 32.30
CA ASP A 171 -6.19 -3.75 31.87
C ASP A 171 -6.32 -4.84 30.80
N TRP A 172 -7.47 -5.50 30.77
CA TRP A 172 -7.77 -6.55 29.79
C TRP A 172 -8.51 -6.08 28.53
N LEU A 173 -8.91 -4.79 28.44
CA LEU A 173 -9.71 -4.26 27.31
C LEU A 173 -9.15 -2.92 26.84
N ALA A 174 -8.83 -2.81 25.56
CA ALA A 174 -8.54 -1.54 24.90
C ALA A 174 -9.34 -1.38 23.61
N LEU A 175 -9.73 -0.14 23.34
CA LEU A 175 -10.39 0.30 22.11
C LEU A 175 -9.48 1.30 21.40
N GLY A 176 -9.38 1.19 20.09
CA GLY A 176 -8.58 2.07 19.25
C GLY A 176 -9.42 2.66 18.11
N LEU A 177 -9.16 3.92 17.80
CA LEU A 177 -9.72 4.62 16.65
C LEU A 177 -8.59 5.41 15.97
N MET A 178 -8.49 5.28 14.66
CA MET A 178 -7.55 6.02 13.82
C MET A 178 -8.26 6.55 12.59
N TRP A 179 -8.11 7.83 12.31
CA TRP A 179 -8.55 8.46 11.08
C TRP A 179 -7.35 9.05 10.34
N ARG A 180 -7.31 8.88 9.03
CA ARG A 180 -6.36 9.53 8.12
C ARG A 180 -7.11 10.25 7.02
N SER A 181 -6.75 11.49 6.78
CA SER A 181 -7.33 12.27 5.69
C SER A 181 -6.97 11.70 4.32
N GLU A 182 -7.76 12.04 3.33
CA GLU A 182 -7.35 11.95 1.93
C GLU A 182 -6.13 12.83 1.69
N ILE A 183 -5.21 12.37 0.83
CA ILE A 183 -4.08 13.14 0.33
C ILE A 183 -4.22 13.24 -1.19
N GLN A 184 -4.23 14.46 -1.73
CA GLN A 184 -4.11 14.71 -3.15
C GLN A 184 -2.63 14.83 -3.51
N LEU A 185 -2.11 13.84 -4.25
CA LEU A 185 -0.73 13.82 -4.72
C LEU A 185 -0.69 14.46 -6.11
N THR A 186 -0.07 15.61 -6.23
CA THR A 186 0.16 16.24 -7.54
C THR A 186 1.53 15.85 -8.02
N VAL A 187 1.59 15.19 -9.18
CA VAL A 187 2.81 14.67 -9.80
C VAL A 187 3.10 15.39 -11.11
N HIS A 188 4.38 15.55 -11.39
CA HIS A 188 4.92 16.11 -12.62
C HIS A 188 6.05 15.23 -13.12
N GLY A 189 6.23 15.13 -14.43
CA GLY A 189 7.27 14.30 -15.02
C GLY A 189 7.23 14.30 -16.53
N GLU A 190 7.69 13.20 -17.12
CA GLU A 190 7.84 13.07 -18.56
C GLU A 190 7.02 11.87 -19.09
N GLY A 191 6.46 12.04 -20.29
CA GLY A 191 5.87 10.98 -21.09
C GLY A 191 6.69 10.77 -22.34
N GLU A 192 7.44 9.68 -22.40
CA GLU A 192 8.28 9.33 -23.52
C GLU A 192 7.57 8.41 -24.50
N PHE A 193 7.86 8.55 -25.81
CA PHE A 193 7.32 7.69 -26.85
C PHE A 193 8.46 7.09 -27.66
N THR A 194 8.65 5.77 -27.50
CA THR A 194 9.67 5.01 -28.23
C THR A 194 9.04 4.18 -29.34
N GLN A 195 9.50 4.39 -30.58
CA GLN A 195 9.03 3.63 -31.74
C GLN A 195 9.48 2.17 -31.66
N LYS A 196 8.55 1.24 -31.79
CA LYS A 196 8.79 -0.20 -31.87
C LYS A 196 8.57 -0.80 -33.27
N GLY A 197 8.23 0.02 -34.26
CA GLY A 197 7.94 -0.37 -35.65
C GLY A 197 8.78 0.38 -36.67
N THR A 198 8.44 0.23 -37.96
CA THR A 198 9.17 0.85 -39.09
C THR A 198 8.55 2.17 -39.57
N VAL A 199 7.38 2.52 -39.09
CA VAL A 199 6.63 3.71 -39.54
C VAL A 199 6.93 4.88 -38.61
N VAL A 200 7.53 5.94 -39.15
CA VAL A 200 7.76 7.19 -38.43
C VAL A 200 6.42 7.87 -38.09
N HIS A 201 6.32 8.41 -36.91
CA HIS A 201 5.05 8.93 -36.43
C HIS A 201 5.15 10.27 -35.69
N PRO A 202 3.99 10.87 -35.43
CA PRO A 202 3.92 12.22 -34.89
C PRO A 202 3.85 12.31 -33.36
N PHE A 203 4.00 11.21 -32.58
CA PHE A 203 4.06 11.30 -31.12
C PHE A 203 5.36 11.99 -30.69
N LYS A 204 5.30 12.79 -29.66
CA LYS A 204 6.44 13.53 -29.12
C LYS A 204 6.52 13.32 -27.63
N SER A 205 7.71 13.06 -27.14
CA SER A 205 7.98 13.12 -25.70
C SER A 205 7.69 14.53 -25.21
N THR A 206 7.04 14.63 -24.07
CA THR A 206 6.54 15.90 -23.52
C THR A 206 6.35 15.78 -22.01
N ASP A 207 6.36 16.92 -21.33
CA ASP A 207 6.03 16.96 -19.92
C ASP A 207 4.61 16.49 -19.66
N VAL A 208 4.44 15.78 -18.57
CA VAL A 208 3.16 15.27 -18.09
C VAL A 208 2.88 15.72 -16.66
N SER A 209 1.59 15.77 -16.33
CA SER A 209 1.15 15.99 -14.97
C SER A 209 -0.11 15.22 -14.64
N GLY A 210 -0.29 14.92 -13.36
CA GLY A 210 -1.47 14.20 -12.86
C GLY A 210 -1.76 14.53 -11.39
N THR A 211 -2.90 14.03 -10.92
CA THR A 211 -3.25 14.10 -9.51
C THR A 211 -3.84 12.75 -9.11
N GLU A 212 -3.20 12.12 -8.12
CA GLU A 212 -3.58 10.81 -7.61
C GLU A 212 -4.06 10.92 -6.15
N PRO A 213 -5.30 10.49 -5.83
CA PRO A 213 -5.78 10.51 -4.47
C PRO A 213 -5.27 9.28 -3.68
N VAL A 214 -4.65 9.52 -2.55
CA VAL A 214 -4.54 8.50 -1.48
C VAL A 214 -5.78 8.61 -0.61
N PRO A 215 -6.64 7.60 -0.55
CA PRO A 215 -7.96 7.74 0.04
C PRO A 215 -7.93 7.99 1.55
N GLU A 216 -8.99 8.65 2.02
CA GLU A 216 -9.35 8.73 3.43
C GLU A 216 -9.58 7.33 4.00
N SER A 217 -9.21 7.12 5.27
CA SER A 217 -9.47 5.85 5.95
C SER A 217 -9.79 6.03 7.43
N VAL A 218 -10.60 5.11 7.94
CA VAL A 218 -10.95 5.00 9.36
C VAL A 218 -10.65 3.56 9.80
N THR A 219 -9.87 3.42 10.86
CA THR A 219 -9.61 2.12 11.51
C THR A 219 -10.23 2.13 12.90
N MET A 220 -11.00 1.10 13.20
CA MET A 220 -11.59 0.86 14.52
C MET A 220 -11.13 -0.51 14.99
N GLY A 221 -10.75 -0.63 16.26
CA GLY A 221 -10.28 -1.89 16.80
C GLY A 221 -10.60 -2.11 18.26
N VAL A 222 -10.62 -3.37 18.64
CA VAL A 222 -10.76 -3.84 20.00
C VAL A 222 -9.69 -4.87 20.32
N MET A 223 -8.97 -4.66 21.41
CA MET A 223 -8.00 -5.61 21.94
C MET A 223 -8.50 -6.13 23.27
N VAL A 224 -8.41 -7.44 23.47
CA VAL A 224 -8.72 -8.12 24.72
C VAL A 224 -7.54 -8.98 25.19
N LYS A 225 -7.31 -9.02 26.50
CA LYS A 225 -6.34 -9.91 27.16
C LYS A 225 -7.10 -10.93 28.01
N PRO A 226 -7.52 -12.09 27.43
CA PRO A 226 -8.24 -13.12 28.17
C PRO A 226 -7.39 -13.79 29.25
N MET A 227 -6.07 -13.68 29.15
CA MET A 227 -5.07 -14.07 30.16
C MET A 227 -3.84 -13.18 30.04
N GLU A 228 -3.03 -13.11 31.09
CA GLU A 228 -1.86 -12.20 31.18
C GLU A 228 -0.90 -12.29 30.00
N ARG A 229 -0.72 -13.48 29.42
CA ARG A 229 0.22 -13.76 28.34
C ARG A 229 -0.39 -13.79 26.96
N LEU A 230 -1.71 -13.60 26.82
CA LEU A 230 -2.40 -13.65 25.53
C LEU A 230 -3.15 -12.36 25.30
N SER A 231 -2.84 -11.68 24.19
CA SER A 231 -3.67 -10.60 23.64
C SER A 231 -4.25 -11.01 22.30
N LEU A 232 -5.52 -10.66 22.10
CA LEU A 232 -6.26 -10.87 20.87
C LEU A 232 -6.80 -9.51 20.43
N GLU A 233 -6.69 -9.21 19.13
CA GLU A 233 -7.18 -7.96 18.57
C GLU A 233 -7.95 -8.18 17.28
N PHE A 234 -9.02 -7.42 17.12
CA PHE A 234 -9.79 -7.31 15.90
C PHE A 234 -9.87 -5.86 15.47
N ASP A 235 -9.52 -5.59 14.20
CA ASP A 235 -9.67 -4.28 13.57
C ASP A 235 -10.56 -4.36 12.33
N ALA A 236 -11.36 -3.31 12.13
CA ALA A 236 -12.07 -3.02 10.90
C ALA A 236 -11.54 -1.70 10.31
N VAL A 237 -11.09 -1.74 9.06
CA VAL A 237 -10.56 -0.58 8.33
C VAL A 237 -11.49 -0.27 7.17
N TRP A 238 -12.13 0.88 7.21
CA TRP A 238 -12.86 1.43 6.07
C TRP A 238 -11.94 2.33 5.26
N THR A 239 -11.96 2.21 3.92
CA THR A 239 -11.17 3.03 2.99
C THR A 239 -12.06 3.57 1.89
N LYS A 240 -12.05 4.90 1.70
CA LYS A 240 -12.88 5.63 0.74
C LYS A 240 -12.27 5.58 -0.67
N TRP A 241 -12.14 4.39 -1.25
CA TRP A 241 -11.64 4.23 -2.61
C TRP A 241 -12.53 4.84 -3.69
N SER A 242 -13.78 5.18 -3.37
CA SER A 242 -14.68 5.92 -4.26
C SER A 242 -14.16 7.32 -4.65
N SER A 243 -13.13 7.84 -3.99
CA SER A 243 -12.41 9.06 -4.41
C SER A 243 -11.60 8.84 -5.69
N TYR A 244 -11.16 7.60 -6.00
CA TYR A 244 -10.40 7.28 -7.20
C TYR A 244 -11.33 6.97 -8.39
N LYS A 245 -11.67 8.01 -9.16
CA LYS A 245 -12.60 7.93 -10.31
C LYS A 245 -11.91 7.58 -11.61
N SER A 246 -10.75 8.17 -11.88
CA SER A 246 -10.00 8.00 -13.12
C SER A 246 -8.53 8.28 -12.89
N LEU A 247 -7.66 7.51 -13.54
CA LEU A 247 -6.28 7.90 -13.78
C LEU A 247 -6.25 8.91 -14.92
N ILE A 248 -5.73 10.10 -14.67
CA ILE A 248 -5.70 11.19 -15.66
C ILE A 248 -4.26 11.67 -15.83
N VAL A 249 -3.73 11.50 -17.04
CA VAL A 249 -2.45 12.06 -17.45
C VAL A 249 -2.70 13.24 -18.39
N LYS A 250 -2.17 14.40 -18.03
CA LYS A 250 -2.23 15.62 -18.85
C LYS A 250 -0.87 15.82 -19.50
N TYR A 251 -0.89 16.19 -20.77
CA TYR A 251 0.30 16.41 -21.61
C TYR A 251 0.43 17.88 -21.97
N ASP A 252 1.62 18.43 -21.92
CA ASP A 252 1.89 19.81 -22.31
C ASP A 252 1.74 19.98 -23.82
N ASP A 253 2.13 18.98 -24.61
CA ASP A 253 1.91 18.95 -26.05
C ASP A 253 0.78 18.00 -26.44
N PRO A 254 -0.08 18.39 -27.41
CA PRO A 254 -1.15 17.50 -27.85
C PRO A 254 -0.59 16.29 -28.60
N GLN A 255 -1.10 15.11 -28.24
CA GLN A 255 -0.70 13.84 -28.84
C GLN A 255 -1.75 13.34 -29.85
N PRO A 256 -1.34 12.66 -30.90
CA PRO A 256 -2.26 12.05 -31.86
C PRO A 256 -3.24 11.07 -31.19
N GLY A 257 -4.52 11.20 -31.53
CA GLY A 257 -5.58 10.29 -31.06
C GLY A 257 -6.21 10.63 -29.70
N PHE A 258 -5.49 11.30 -28.78
CA PHE A 258 -6.05 11.67 -27.47
C PHE A 258 -5.79 13.12 -27.02
N GLY A 259 -5.11 13.95 -27.84
CA GLY A 259 -4.88 15.38 -27.56
C GLY A 259 -3.99 15.60 -26.33
N ARG A 260 -4.44 16.44 -25.39
CA ARG A 260 -3.67 16.78 -24.18
C ARG A 260 -4.07 15.98 -22.94
N LYS A 261 -4.90 14.94 -23.08
CA LYS A 261 -5.42 14.19 -21.95
C LYS A 261 -5.58 12.72 -22.29
N LEU A 262 -4.92 11.87 -21.52
CA LEU A 262 -5.21 10.43 -21.48
C LEU A 262 -6.00 10.14 -20.19
N GLU A 263 -7.12 9.45 -20.30
CA GLU A 263 -7.97 9.13 -19.16
C GLU A 263 -8.36 7.66 -19.16
N SER A 264 -8.10 6.99 -18.05
CA SER A 264 -8.54 5.62 -17.76
C SER A 264 -9.53 5.66 -16.60
N THR A 265 -10.80 5.38 -16.89
CA THR A 265 -11.86 5.32 -15.86
C THR A 265 -11.62 4.16 -14.93
N LYS A 266 -11.68 4.39 -13.61
CA LYS A 266 -11.51 3.40 -12.55
C LYS A 266 -12.80 3.16 -11.78
N ASN A 267 -13.49 4.21 -11.35
CA ASN A 267 -14.73 4.16 -10.56
C ASN A 267 -14.67 3.14 -9.43
N TRP A 268 -13.60 3.18 -8.64
CA TRP A 268 -13.43 2.26 -7.52
C TRP A 268 -14.51 2.45 -6.45
N SER A 269 -14.75 1.42 -5.67
CA SER A 269 -15.75 1.39 -4.60
C SER A 269 -15.08 1.40 -3.24
N ASP A 270 -15.74 1.98 -2.24
CA ASP A 270 -15.28 1.91 -0.85
C ASP A 270 -15.18 0.47 -0.39
N THR A 271 -14.18 0.18 0.44
CA THR A 271 -13.89 -1.17 0.90
C THR A 271 -13.73 -1.25 2.41
N TRP A 272 -13.90 -2.48 2.89
CA TRP A 272 -13.56 -2.87 4.25
C TRP A 272 -12.41 -3.87 4.23
N ARG A 273 -11.49 -3.71 5.19
CA ARG A 273 -10.46 -4.68 5.53
C ARG A 273 -10.66 -5.09 6.98
N PHE A 274 -10.75 -6.39 7.23
CA PHE A 274 -10.88 -6.98 8.56
C PHE A 274 -9.58 -7.68 8.94
N GLN A 275 -9.09 -7.43 10.15
CA GLN A 275 -7.81 -7.95 10.63
C GLN A 275 -8.02 -8.60 11.99
N PHE A 276 -7.48 -9.80 12.15
CA PHE A 276 -7.43 -10.53 13.40
C PHE A 276 -5.96 -10.74 13.78
N GLY A 277 -5.59 -10.47 15.02
CA GLY A 277 -4.25 -10.66 15.53
C GLY A 277 -4.27 -11.35 16.88
N ALA A 278 -3.27 -12.19 17.09
CA ALA A 278 -2.97 -12.81 18.38
C ALA A 278 -1.50 -12.63 18.71
N GLU A 279 -1.19 -12.29 19.96
CA GLU A 279 0.16 -12.26 20.50
C GLU A 279 0.18 -13.06 21.79
N TYR A 280 1.15 -13.96 21.88
CA TYR A 280 1.37 -14.79 23.05
C TYR A 280 2.79 -14.61 23.58
N ALA A 281 2.92 -14.07 24.80
CA ALA A 281 4.19 -13.97 25.51
C ALA A 281 4.63 -15.37 25.97
N LEU A 282 5.45 -16.06 25.14
CA LEU A 282 5.95 -17.39 25.43
C LEU A 282 6.85 -17.37 26.67
N THR A 283 7.70 -16.34 26.74
CA THR A 283 8.54 -16.00 27.91
C THR A 283 8.50 -14.51 28.17
N ASP A 284 9.18 -14.00 29.17
CA ASP A 284 9.29 -12.56 29.45
C ASP A 284 10.14 -11.81 28.37
N SER A 285 10.82 -12.56 27.51
CA SER A 285 11.69 -12.01 26.46
C SER A 285 11.36 -12.49 25.05
N PHE A 286 10.36 -13.36 24.87
CA PHE A 286 10.05 -13.91 23.57
C PHE A 286 8.54 -14.01 23.34
N ASP A 287 8.06 -13.34 22.28
CA ASP A 287 6.67 -13.29 21.89
C ASP A 287 6.46 -14.02 20.54
N LEU A 288 5.33 -14.71 20.44
CA LEU A 288 4.84 -15.29 19.19
C LEU A 288 3.60 -14.51 18.73
N ARG A 289 3.50 -14.29 17.43
CA ARG A 289 2.39 -13.56 16.83
C ARG A 289 1.82 -14.32 15.66
N ALA A 290 0.51 -14.24 15.50
CA ALA A 290 -0.21 -14.74 14.33
C ALA A 290 -1.28 -13.75 13.92
N GLY A 291 -1.56 -13.67 12.62
CA GLY A 291 -2.58 -12.77 12.09
C GLY A 291 -3.26 -13.32 10.87
N TYR A 292 -4.50 -12.84 10.66
CA TYR A 292 -5.28 -13.07 9.46
C TYR A 292 -5.91 -11.76 9.01
N VAL A 293 -5.87 -11.49 7.70
CA VAL A 293 -6.49 -10.32 7.09
C VAL A 293 -7.39 -10.76 5.94
N TYR A 294 -8.62 -10.24 5.91
CA TYR A 294 -9.48 -10.23 4.74
C TYR A 294 -9.62 -8.80 4.24
N ASP A 295 -9.20 -8.55 3.00
CA ASP A 295 -9.12 -7.22 2.40
C ASP A 295 -9.90 -7.20 1.07
N GLN A 296 -10.99 -6.44 1.03
CA GLN A 296 -11.85 -6.32 -0.13
C GLN A 296 -11.15 -5.52 -1.24
N SER A 297 -11.32 -5.97 -2.47
CA SER A 297 -10.85 -5.25 -3.64
C SER A 297 -11.77 -4.07 -3.97
N PRO A 298 -11.23 -2.87 -4.21
CA PRO A 298 -12.00 -1.73 -4.67
C PRO A 298 -12.34 -1.77 -6.17
N VAL A 299 -11.70 -2.67 -6.92
CA VAL A 299 -11.70 -2.66 -8.39
C VAL A 299 -13.06 -3.07 -8.93
N ASN A 300 -13.66 -2.19 -9.73
CA ASN A 300 -14.94 -2.42 -10.40
C ASN A 300 -14.73 -3.31 -11.64
N ASN A 301 -15.50 -4.39 -11.75
CA ASN A 301 -15.41 -5.36 -12.86
C ASN A 301 -15.55 -4.72 -14.26
N SER A 302 -16.33 -3.63 -14.39
CA SER A 302 -16.51 -2.95 -15.65
C SER A 302 -15.31 -2.11 -16.11
N TYR A 303 -14.39 -1.78 -15.17
CA TYR A 303 -13.25 -0.89 -15.40
C TYR A 303 -11.92 -1.50 -14.98
N GLU A 304 -11.90 -2.80 -14.68
CA GLU A 304 -10.68 -3.52 -14.35
C GLU A 304 -9.64 -3.42 -15.48
N ASP A 305 -8.37 -3.41 -15.12
CA ASP A 305 -7.25 -3.34 -16.07
C ASP A 305 -6.03 -4.11 -15.56
N PHE A 306 -4.98 -4.13 -16.36
CA PHE A 306 -3.77 -4.87 -16.07
C PHE A 306 -2.76 -4.09 -15.23
N ALA A 307 -3.02 -2.81 -14.92
CA ALA A 307 -2.18 -2.03 -14.01
C ALA A 307 -2.39 -2.43 -12.55
N VAL A 308 -3.64 -2.76 -12.17
CA VAL A 308 -4.00 -3.20 -10.81
C VAL A 308 -4.86 -4.46 -10.88
N PRO A 309 -4.29 -5.61 -11.24
CA PRO A 309 -5.02 -6.86 -11.38
C PRO A 309 -5.37 -7.43 -9.99
N CYS A 310 -6.39 -6.87 -9.33
CA CYS A 310 -6.74 -7.13 -7.95
C CYS A 310 -8.11 -7.78 -7.81
N THR A 311 -8.21 -8.73 -6.88
CA THR A 311 -9.46 -9.26 -6.30
C THR A 311 -9.36 -9.20 -4.78
N ASP A 312 -10.39 -9.64 -4.07
CA ASP A 312 -10.31 -9.77 -2.61
C ASP A 312 -9.09 -10.56 -2.20
N ARG A 313 -8.36 -10.04 -1.22
CA ARG A 313 -7.11 -10.60 -0.73
C ARG A 313 -7.31 -11.24 0.63
N GLN A 314 -6.64 -12.35 0.84
CA GLN A 314 -6.51 -12.98 2.14
C GLN A 314 -5.04 -13.09 2.49
N ILE A 315 -4.71 -12.81 3.75
CA ILE A 315 -3.32 -12.81 4.21
C ILE A 315 -3.27 -13.56 5.53
N VAL A 316 -2.36 -14.51 5.64
CA VAL A 316 -1.96 -15.10 6.92
C VAL A 316 -0.55 -14.62 7.27
N THR A 317 -0.32 -14.35 8.55
CA THR A 317 0.98 -13.89 9.02
C THR A 317 1.40 -14.63 10.28
N LEU A 318 2.70 -14.86 10.38
CA LEU A 318 3.37 -15.33 11.60
C LEU A 318 4.49 -14.36 11.95
N GLY A 319 4.76 -14.18 13.23
CA GLY A 319 5.82 -13.30 13.70
C GLY A 319 6.39 -13.77 15.04
N ALA A 320 7.59 -13.28 15.32
CA ALA A 320 8.25 -13.45 16.59
C ALA A 320 8.92 -12.15 17.01
N GLY A 321 8.84 -11.83 18.30
CA GLY A 321 9.55 -10.74 18.93
C GLY A 321 10.54 -11.28 19.96
N TRP A 322 11.77 -10.75 19.92
CA TRP A 322 12.80 -11.16 20.87
C TRP A 322 13.43 -9.93 21.53
N LYS A 323 13.18 -9.80 22.85
CA LYS A 323 13.84 -8.84 23.72
C LYS A 323 15.23 -9.39 24.07
N ILE A 324 16.24 -9.03 23.29
CA ILE A 324 17.64 -9.47 23.48
C ILE A 324 18.20 -8.90 24.79
N SER A 325 17.82 -7.67 25.12
CA SER A 325 18.16 -6.96 26.36
C SER A 325 17.10 -5.89 26.65
N ASP A 326 17.24 -5.15 27.75
CA ASP A 326 16.34 -4.02 28.03
C ASP A 326 16.42 -2.93 26.98
N ALA A 327 17.55 -2.80 26.29
CA ALA A 327 17.78 -1.81 25.25
C ALA A 327 17.41 -2.28 23.83
N TRP A 328 17.44 -3.59 23.55
CA TRP A 328 17.32 -4.11 22.20
C TRP A 328 16.19 -5.11 22.04
N VAL A 329 15.31 -4.87 21.06
CA VAL A 329 14.27 -5.81 20.61
C VAL A 329 14.42 -6.03 19.11
N VAL A 330 14.29 -7.28 18.68
CA VAL A 330 14.26 -7.69 17.27
C VAL A 330 12.95 -8.39 17.00
N ASP A 331 12.26 -7.97 15.91
CA ASP A 331 11.04 -8.60 15.46
C ASP A 331 11.24 -9.12 14.03
N ALA A 332 10.77 -10.34 13.80
CA ALA A 332 10.74 -10.97 12.48
C ALA A 332 9.32 -11.41 12.15
N SER A 333 8.94 -11.33 10.88
CA SER A 333 7.63 -11.75 10.42
C SER A 333 7.69 -12.38 9.03
N TYR A 334 6.73 -13.27 8.78
CA TYR A 334 6.47 -13.83 7.48
C TYR A 334 4.96 -13.76 7.21
N GLY A 335 4.59 -13.43 5.97
CA GLY A 335 3.22 -13.38 5.52
C GLY A 335 3.06 -14.06 4.15
N TYR A 336 1.90 -14.67 3.96
CA TYR A 336 1.47 -15.21 2.69
C TYR A 336 0.14 -14.59 2.31
N LEU A 337 0.11 -13.92 1.16
CA LEU A 337 -1.08 -13.32 0.55
C LEU A 337 -1.52 -14.16 -0.62
N TRP A 338 -2.82 -14.37 -0.76
CA TRP A 338 -3.41 -14.96 -1.96
C TRP A 338 -4.69 -14.22 -2.37
N MET A 339 -5.01 -14.30 -3.64
CA MET A 339 -6.19 -13.71 -4.26
C MET A 339 -6.98 -14.79 -4.99
N LYS A 340 -8.31 -14.61 -5.10
CA LYS A 340 -9.13 -15.46 -5.95
C LYS A 340 -8.79 -15.23 -7.41
N ASP A 341 -8.88 -16.29 -8.21
CA ASP A 341 -8.77 -16.20 -9.65
C ASP A 341 -9.81 -15.25 -10.24
N ARG A 342 -9.49 -14.66 -11.38
CA ARG A 342 -10.37 -13.69 -12.04
C ARG A 342 -10.32 -13.82 -13.54
N THR A 343 -11.49 -13.85 -14.17
CA THR A 343 -11.64 -13.73 -15.62
C THR A 343 -11.78 -12.26 -16.00
N TYR A 344 -11.00 -11.83 -16.97
CA TYR A 344 -11.09 -10.52 -17.61
C TYR A 344 -11.81 -10.67 -18.94
N GLU A 345 -12.91 -9.94 -19.12
CA GLU A 345 -13.60 -9.86 -20.40
C GLU A 345 -12.86 -8.94 -21.37
N ALA A 346 -12.88 -9.29 -22.66
CA ALA A 346 -12.22 -8.47 -23.66
C ALA A 346 -12.84 -7.07 -23.76
N ARG A 347 -12.01 -6.04 -23.63
CA ARG A 347 -12.36 -4.61 -23.85
C ARG A 347 -11.36 -3.97 -24.80
N PRO A 348 -11.47 -4.22 -26.12
CA PRO A 348 -10.45 -3.82 -27.11
C PRO A 348 -10.16 -2.33 -27.14
N LYS A 349 -11.16 -1.47 -26.84
CA LYS A 349 -10.95 -0.01 -26.76
C LYS A 349 -10.08 0.41 -25.58
N ALA A 350 -10.00 -0.41 -24.55
CA ALA A 350 -9.14 -0.20 -23.37
C ALA A 350 -7.86 -1.02 -23.44
N GLY A 351 -7.58 -1.72 -24.53
CA GLY A 351 -6.42 -2.61 -24.68
C GLY A 351 -6.48 -3.88 -23.82
N VAL A 352 -7.64 -4.20 -23.23
CA VAL A 352 -7.81 -5.39 -22.37
C VAL A 352 -8.19 -6.58 -23.24
N VAL A 353 -7.37 -7.62 -23.20
CA VAL A 353 -7.63 -8.93 -23.83
C VAL A 353 -8.38 -9.85 -22.88
N GLU A 354 -9.12 -10.84 -23.44
CA GLU A 354 -9.77 -11.87 -22.61
C GLU A 354 -8.72 -12.83 -22.05
N LEU A 355 -8.70 -12.96 -20.73
CA LEU A 355 -7.79 -13.86 -20.02
C LEU A 355 -8.33 -14.27 -18.65
N ASP A 356 -7.77 -15.35 -18.10
CA ASP A 356 -7.89 -15.70 -16.69
C ASP A 356 -6.59 -15.34 -15.96
N ARG A 357 -6.67 -14.58 -14.87
CA ARG A 357 -5.60 -14.44 -13.92
C ARG A 357 -5.71 -15.53 -12.87
N GLU A 358 -4.70 -16.34 -12.75
CA GLU A 358 -4.63 -17.49 -11.86
C GLU A 358 -3.41 -17.41 -10.93
N ASP A 359 -3.44 -18.18 -9.85
CA ASP A 359 -2.33 -18.34 -8.89
C ASP A 359 -1.74 -17.04 -8.34
N ALA A 360 -2.57 -16.00 -8.21
CA ALA A 360 -2.09 -14.71 -7.71
C ALA A 360 -1.82 -14.76 -6.21
N HIS A 361 -0.55 -14.63 -5.86
CA HIS A 361 -0.08 -14.66 -4.47
C HIS A 361 1.13 -13.75 -4.23
N ALA A 362 1.50 -13.55 -2.97
CA ALA A 362 2.74 -12.88 -2.62
C ALA A 362 3.33 -13.47 -1.33
N HIS A 363 4.64 -13.63 -1.33
CA HIS A 363 5.42 -13.89 -0.13
C HIS A 363 5.90 -12.57 0.46
N MET A 364 5.83 -12.44 1.78
CA MET A 364 6.26 -11.24 2.50
C MET A 364 7.16 -11.64 3.66
N ALA A 365 8.29 -10.96 3.82
CA ALA A 365 9.20 -11.16 4.93
C ALA A 365 9.59 -9.82 5.53
N GLY A 366 9.42 -9.66 6.84
CA GLY A 366 9.72 -8.43 7.57
C GLY A 366 10.73 -8.65 8.68
N LEU A 367 11.59 -7.66 8.87
CA LEU A 367 12.54 -7.59 9.99
C LEU A 367 12.57 -6.18 10.53
N SER A 368 12.57 -6.04 11.86
CA SER A 368 12.78 -4.74 12.50
C SER A 368 13.63 -4.86 13.76
N VAL A 369 14.31 -3.78 14.10
CA VAL A 369 15.13 -3.66 15.31
C VAL A 369 14.71 -2.39 16.03
N THR A 370 14.43 -2.52 17.32
CA THR A 370 14.09 -1.41 18.21
C THR A 370 15.21 -1.20 19.22
N TYR A 371 15.63 0.07 19.37
CA TYR A 371 16.55 0.52 20.39
C TYR A 371 15.84 1.43 21.40
N ARG A 372 15.99 1.12 22.68
CA ARG A 372 15.49 1.87 23.83
C ARG A 372 16.65 2.57 24.50
N PHE A 373 16.61 3.90 24.55
CA PHE A 373 17.67 4.73 25.13
C PHE A 373 17.65 4.74 26.66
#